data_7a3ff08b2b33494f39f12db4fb95a8de
#
_entry.id   7a3ff08b2b33494f39f12db4fb95a8de
#
_cell.length_a   1.000
_cell.length_b   1.000
_cell.length_c   1.000
_cell.angle_alpha   90.00
_cell.angle_beta   90.00
_cell.angle_gamma   90.00
#
_symmetry.space_group_name_H-M   'P 1'
#
loop_
_entity.id
_entity.type
_entity.pdbx_description
1 polymer ?
#
loop_
_entity_poly.entity_id
_entity_poly.type
_entity_poly.pdbx_seq_one_letter_code
_entity_poly.pdbx_strand_id
1 'polypeptide(L)'
;IYTNSTLIDEPFCKEVVRLGNIAFMLSIEGTPETNDARRGEGHYAAVMHAMDLLKEHGILFGTSICYTRDNIEAVTSDEFMRFLCDKGAHFGFYFHYMPVGNEAAPELMPSPEQRKYMIQRIRYLRSEACDIPFYPMDFQNDGEFVGGCIAGGRNYFHINSAGDAEPCVFIHYSNANIHDSSILEILQSPLFMAYHNGQPFNKNHLRPCPMLENP
;
A
#
# COMPACT_ATOMS: atom_id res chain seq x y z
N ILE A 1 -9.06 4.01 5.33
CA ILE A 1 -8.62 5.25 4.65
C ILE A 1 -7.10 5.29 4.62
N TYR A 2 -6.49 5.43 3.42
CA TYR A 2 -5.05 5.73 3.28
C TYR A 2 -4.86 7.24 3.39
N THR A 3 -3.90 7.69 4.21
CA THR A 3 -3.70 9.12 4.50
C THR A 3 -2.24 9.46 4.77
N ASN A 4 -1.85 10.70 4.44
CA ASN A 4 -0.58 11.30 4.86
C ASN A 4 -0.59 11.76 6.32
N SER A 5 -1.72 11.63 7.01
CA SER A 5 -1.90 11.88 8.46
C SER A 5 -1.83 13.34 8.92
N THR A 6 -1.51 14.28 8.05
CA THR A 6 -1.21 15.68 8.44
C THR A 6 -2.41 16.48 8.97
N LEU A 7 -3.63 15.96 8.77
CA LEU A 7 -4.88 16.61 9.19
C LEU A 7 -5.61 15.86 10.32
N ILE A 8 -4.97 14.81 10.88
CA ILE A 8 -5.56 14.07 12.01
C ILE A 8 -5.37 14.91 13.28
N ASP A 9 -6.47 15.33 13.85
CA ASP A 9 -6.53 16.12 15.08
C ASP A 9 -7.54 15.55 16.09
N GLU A 10 -7.58 16.11 17.26
CA GLU A 10 -8.45 15.69 18.35
C GLU A 10 -9.97 15.75 17.99
N PRO A 11 -10.51 16.83 17.37
CA PRO A 11 -11.89 16.85 16.91
C PRO A 11 -12.22 15.76 15.90
N PHE A 12 -11.30 15.49 14.97
CA PHE A 12 -11.44 14.43 13.96
C PHE A 12 -11.48 13.05 14.61
N CYS A 13 -10.59 12.76 15.57
CA CYS A 13 -10.58 11.48 16.28
C CYS A 13 -11.90 11.23 17.03
N LYS A 14 -12.47 12.23 17.69
CA LYS A 14 -13.76 12.12 18.37
C LYS A 14 -14.90 11.74 17.41
N GLU A 15 -14.90 12.33 16.22
CA GLU A 15 -15.91 12.00 15.20
C GLU A 15 -15.72 10.58 14.64
N VAL A 16 -14.47 10.17 14.42
CA VAL A 16 -14.15 8.78 13.98
C VAL A 16 -14.62 7.77 15.02
N VAL A 17 -14.39 8.02 16.31
CA VAL A 17 -14.89 7.15 17.40
C VAL A 17 -16.42 7.10 17.39
N ARG A 18 -17.09 8.24 17.20
CA ARG A 18 -18.56 8.29 17.11
C ARG A 18 -19.11 7.44 15.95
N LEU A 19 -18.43 7.44 14.80
CA LEU A 19 -18.82 6.65 13.63
C LEU A 19 -18.52 5.15 13.80
N GLY A 20 -17.40 4.79 14.41
CA GLY A 20 -17.02 3.42 14.79
C GLY A 20 -16.74 2.46 13.64
N ASN A 21 -16.62 2.93 12.39
CA ASN A 21 -16.47 2.09 11.19
C ASN A 21 -15.31 2.49 10.27
N ILE A 22 -14.36 3.27 10.80
CA ILE A 22 -13.22 3.78 10.03
C ILE A 22 -11.92 3.25 10.62
N ALA A 23 -11.05 2.72 9.77
CA ALA A 23 -9.66 2.39 10.08
C ALA A 23 -8.71 3.13 9.14
N PHE A 24 -7.50 3.40 9.60
CA PHE A 24 -6.52 4.19 8.85
C PHE A 24 -5.28 3.39 8.47
N MET A 25 -4.71 3.75 7.31
CA MET A 25 -3.40 3.32 6.85
C MET A 25 -2.53 4.57 6.74
N LEU A 26 -1.66 4.77 7.71
CA LEU A 26 -0.80 5.95 7.80
C LEU A 26 0.44 5.78 6.94
N SER A 27 0.68 6.74 6.08
CA SER A 27 1.86 6.70 5.20
C SER A 27 3.14 7.02 5.96
N ILE A 28 4.11 6.09 5.97
CA ILE A 28 5.42 6.26 6.61
C ILE A 28 6.50 5.54 5.79
N GLU A 29 7.71 6.12 5.71
CA GLU A 29 8.77 5.62 4.82
C GLU A 29 10.06 5.24 5.56
N GLY A 30 9.99 4.96 6.86
CA GLY A 30 11.13 4.56 7.69
C GLY A 30 11.52 5.57 8.75
N THR A 31 12.80 5.98 8.80
CA THR A 31 13.33 6.95 9.76
C THR A 31 12.84 8.38 9.47
N PRO A 32 12.99 9.33 10.43
CA PRO A 32 12.68 10.73 10.17
C PRO A 32 13.32 11.26 8.88
N GLU A 33 14.59 10.95 8.67
CA GLU A 33 15.37 11.44 7.52
C GLU A 33 14.84 10.85 6.20
N THR A 34 14.61 9.55 6.13
CA THR A 34 14.12 8.88 4.91
C THR A 34 12.67 9.25 4.61
N ASN A 35 11.88 9.42 5.66
CA ASN A 35 10.49 9.84 5.54
C ASN A 35 10.36 11.27 5.01
N ASP A 36 11.05 12.22 5.65
CA ASP A 36 10.93 13.64 5.31
C ASP A 36 11.63 13.98 3.98
N ALA A 37 12.69 13.25 3.62
CA ALA A 37 13.30 13.36 2.28
C ALA A 37 12.31 13.05 1.15
N ARG A 38 11.39 12.10 1.37
CA ARG A 38 10.39 11.71 0.37
C ARG A 38 9.10 12.51 0.44
N ARG A 39 8.64 12.83 1.66
CA ARG A 39 7.30 13.38 1.91
C ARG A 39 7.27 14.85 2.30
N GLY A 40 8.44 15.44 2.50
CA GLY A 40 8.61 16.83 2.91
C GLY A 40 8.92 16.95 4.41
N GLU A 41 9.62 18.01 4.73
CA GLU A 41 10.05 18.34 6.10
C GLU A 41 8.86 18.40 7.08
N GLY A 42 9.00 17.77 8.24
CA GLY A 42 8.01 17.74 9.30
C GLY A 42 6.90 16.70 9.11
N HIS A 43 6.86 15.98 7.99
CA HIS A 43 5.85 14.93 7.78
C HIS A 43 5.99 13.80 8.80
N TYR A 44 7.22 13.38 9.13
CA TYR A 44 7.43 12.34 10.14
C TYR A 44 6.82 12.72 11.49
N ALA A 45 7.04 13.95 11.95
CA ALA A 45 6.47 14.45 13.20
C ALA A 45 4.93 14.45 13.18
N ALA A 46 4.33 14.82 12.06
CA ALA A 46 2.87 14.79 11.89
C ALA A 46 2.32 13.35 11.96
N VAL A 47 2.99 12.38 11.34
CA VAL A 47 2.58 10.95 11.42
C VAL A 47 2.71 10.43 12.84
N MET A 48 3.79 10.77 13.57
CA MET A 48 3.95 10.37 14.97
C MET A 48 2.85 10.93 15.84
N HIS A 49 2.51 12.19 15.69
CA HIS A 49 1.40 12.83 16.40
C HIS A 49 0.05 12.15 16.10
N ALA A 50 -0.20 11.85 14.82
CA ALA A 50 -1.42 11.15 14.42
C ALA A 50 -1.51 9.74 15.02
N MET A 51 -0.39 8.97 15.05
CA MET A 51 -0.35 7.65 15.69
C MET A 51 -0.68 7.74 17.18
N ASP A 52 -0.11 8.73 17.88
CA ASP A 52 -0.36 8.93 19.31
C ASP A 52 -1.84 9.28 19.58
N LEU A 53 -2.45 10.16 18.80
CA LEU A 53 -3.88 10.50 18.89
C LEU A 53 -4.78 9.29 18.60
N LEU A 54 -4.53 8.56 17.50
CA LEU A 54 -5.34 7.39 17.14
C LEU A 54 -5.25 6.30 18.21
N LYS A 55 -4.06 6.07 18.77
CA LYS A 55 -3.84 5.13 19.86
C LYS A 55 -4.59 5.55 21.13
N GLU A 56 -4.50 6.83 21.51
CA GLU A 56 -5.18 7.39 22.69
C GLU A 56 -6.69 7.21 22.59
N HIS A 57 -7.26 7.42 21.40
CA HIS A 57 -8.70 7.25 21.14
C HIS A 57 -9.12 5.80 20.85
N GLY A 58 -8.22 4.82 20.88
CA GLY A 58 -8.53 3.42 20.59
C GLY A 58 -8.99 3.18 19.15
N ILE A 59 -8.58 4.03 18.20
CA ILE A 59 -8.93 3.92 16.79
C ILE A 59 -7.96 2.94 16.11
N LEU A 60 -8.50 1.97 15.37
CA LEU A 60 -7.71 1.00 14.63
C LEU A 60 -6.95 1.67 13.48
N PHE A 61 -5.64 1.48 13.45
CA PHE A 61 -4.79 1.91 12.35
C PHE A 61 -3.63 0.97 12.08
N GLY A 62 -3.14 1.02 10.86
CA GLY A 62 -1.93 0.38 10.40
C GLY A 62 -1.07 1.36 9.60
N THR A 63 -0.07 0.86 8.91
CA THR A 63 0.85 1.67 8.11
C THR A 63 0.77 1.34 6.63
N SER A 64 1.06 2.33 5.80
CA SER A 64 1.25 2.21 4.35
C SER A 64 2.68 2.62 4.01
N ILE A 65 3.47 1.69 3.53
CA ILE A 65 4.91 1.85 3.32
C ILE A 65 5.22 1.60 1.85
N CYS A 66 5.78 2.60 1.17
CA CYS A 66 6.34 2.39 -0.15
C CYS A 66 7.82 2.03 -0.02
N TYR A 67 8.17 0.77 -0.25
CA TYR A 67 9.57 0.38 -0.20
C TYR A 67 10.28 0.57 -1.53
N THR A 68 11.49 1.08 -1.43
CA THR A 68 12.41 1.38 -2.53
C THR A 68 13.70 0.59 -2.36
N ARG A 69 14.59 0.70 -3.33
CA ARG A 69 15.97 0.18 -3.21
C ARG A 69 16.68 0.68 -1.96
N ASP A 70 16.41 1.92 -1.55
CA ASP A 70 17.21 2.61 -0.53
C ASP A 70 16.67 2.40 0.89
N ASN A 71 15.36 2.12 1.05
CA ASN A 71 14.75 2.00 2.39
C ASN A 71 14.31 0.58 2.76
N ILE A 72 14.34 -0.38 1.84
CA ILE A 72 13.76 -1.72 2.04
C ILE A 72 14.27 -2.42 3.32
N GLU A 73 15.56 -2.33 3.63
CA GLU A 73 16.13 -2.94 4.84
C GLU A 73 15.65 -2.23 6.10
N ALA A 74 15.64 -0.89 6.10
CA ALA A 74 15.21 -0.09 7.23
C ALA A 74 13.73 -0.33 7.56
N VAL A 75 12.84 -0.26 6.56
CA VAL A 75 11.39 -0.41 6.78
C VAL A 75 10.93 -1.85 7.05
N THR A 76 11.82 -2.82 6.91
CA THR A 76 11.56 -4.23 7.24
C THR A 76 12.38 -4.73 8.41
N SER A 77 13.16 -3.88 9.08
CA SER A 77 13.96 -4.25 10.24
C SER A 77 13.07 -4.61 11.45
N ASP A 78 13.58 -5.46 12.33
CA ASP A 78 12.89 -5.80 13.59
C ASP A 78 12.67 -4.57 14.45
N GLU A 79 13.65 -3.68 14.50
CA GLU A 79 13.59 -2.43 15.25
C GLU A 79 12.41 -1.55 14.78
N PHE A 80 12.29 -1.35 13.47
CA PHE A 80 11.22 -0.53 12.91
C PHE A 80 9.84 -1.16 13.16
N MET A 81 9.71 -2.49 12.99
CA MET A 81 8.45 -3.19 13.27
C MET A 81 8.03 -3.09 14.74
N ARG A 82 8.98 -3.29 15.67
CA ARG A 82 8.71 -3.13 17.12
C ARG A 82 8.32 -1.70 17.44
N PHE A 83 9.02 -0.72 16.88
CA PHE A 83 8.67 0.69 17.01
C PHE A 83 7.23 0.96 16.55
N LEU A 84 6.81 0.44 15.41
CA LEU A 84 5.42 0.60 14.94
C LEU A 84 4.41 -0.04 15.89
N CYS A 85 4.71 -1.22 16.44
CA CYS A 85 3.88 -1.87 17.45
C CYS A 85 3.75 -1.03 18.70
N ASP A 86 4.87 -0.46 19.19
CA ASP A 86 4.88 0.42 20.35
C ASP A 86 4.04 1.68 20.14
N LYS A 87 4.00 2.18 18.92
CA LYS A 87 3.11 3.27 18.50
C LYS A 87 1.64 2.85 18.34
N GLY A 88 1.33 1.54 18.34
CA GLY A 88 -0.03 1.00 18.24
C GLY A 88 -0.43 0.48 16.85
N ALA A 89 0.49 0.49 15.89
CA ALA A 89 0.25 -0.11 14.57
C ALA A 89 0.74 -1.56 14.56
N HIS A 90 -0.19 -2.51 14.41
CA HIS A 90 0.11 -3.94 14.41
C HIS A 90 -0.01 -4.61 13.04
N PHE A 91 -0.25 -3.84 11.99
CA PHE A 91 -0.31 -4.32 10.60
C PHE A 91 0.09 -3.21 9.64
N GLY A 92 0.49 -3.59 8.43
CA GLY A 92 0.86 -2.60 7.42
C GLY A 92 0.90 -3.18 6.02
N PHE A 93 0.59 -2.33 5.06
CA PHE A 93 0.77 -2.62 3.65
C PHE A 93 2.13 -2.13 3.17
N TYR A 94 2.86 -3.01 2.52
CA TYR A 94 4.09 -2.73 1.81
C TYR A 94 3.79 -2.65 0.32
N PHE A 95 4.11 -1.52 -0.28
CA PHE A 95 3.95 -1.29 -1.72
C PHE A 95 5.34 -1.18 -2.35
N HIS A 96 5.58 -2.01 -3.34
CA HIS A 96 6.76 -1.87 -4.18
C HIS A 96 6.72 -0.55 -4.94
N TYR A 97 7.82 0.21 -4.94
CA TYR A 97 7.89 1.43 -5.72
C TYR A 97 7.67 1.14 -7.20
N MET A 98 6.71 1.83 -7.81
CA MET A 98 6.38 1.74 -9.23
C MET A 98 6.78 3.05 -9.91
N PRO A 99 7.65 3.01 -10.94
CA PRO A 99 8.13 4.20 -11.65
C PRO A 99 7.09 4.70 -12.66
N VAL A 100 5.96 5.21 -12.18
CA VAL A 100 4.88 5.76 -12.99
C VAL A 100 4.71 7.25 -12.72
N GLY A 101 4.18 7.99 -13.70
CA GLY A 101 3.99 9.44 -13.60
C GLY A 101 5.13 10.25 -14.22
N ASN A 102 5.01 11.58 -14.13
CA ASN A 102 5.94 12.51 -14.82
C ASN A 102 7.35 12.53 -14.23
N GLU A 103 7.49 12.19 -12.95
CA GLU A 103 8.77 12.16 -12.23
C GLU A 103 9.15 10.73 -11.84
N ALA A 104 8.91 9.79 -12.74
CA ALA A 104 9.30 8.41 -12.53
C ALA A 104 10.80 8.28 -12.32
N ALA A 105 11.21 7.57 -11.26
CA ALA A 105 12.61 7.35 -10.87
C ALA A 105 12.93 5.84 -10.86
N PRO A 106 13.20 5.22 -12.03
CA PRO A 106 13.44 3.77 -12.13
C PRO A 106 14.58 3.27 -11.25
N GLU A 107 15.54 4.12 -10.91
CA GLU A 107 16.65 3.85 -10.01
C GLU A 107 16.21 3.52 -8.58
N LEU A 108 15.02 3.95 -8.16
CA LEU A 108 14.46 3.63 -6.85
C LEU A 108 13.81 2.24 -6.79
N MET A 109 13.66 1.55 -7.93
CA MET A 109 13.12 0.20 -7.95
C MET A 109 14.05 -0.78 -7.21
N PRO A 110 13.53 -1.60 -6.30
CA PRO A 110 14.30 -2.68 -5.69
C PRO A 110 14.90 -3.63 -6.73
N SER A 111 16.16 -4.06 -6.49
CA SER A 111 16.81 -5.07 -7.33
C SER A 111 16.08 -6.43 -7.24
N PRO A 112 16.33 -7.37 -8.17
CA PRO A 112 15.80 -8.73 -8.07
C PRO A 112 16.16 -9.43 -6.75
N GLU A 113 17.38 -9.20 -6.23
CA GLU A 113 17.85 -9.73 -4.95
C GLU A 113 17.07 -9.13 -3.78
N GLN A 114 16.85 -7.82 -3.79
CA GLN A 114 16.05 -7.12 -2.78
C GLN A 114 14.59 -7.56 -2.81
N ARG A 115 14.02 -7.81 -3.98
CA ARG A 115 12.66 -8.36 -4.10
C ARG A 115 12.58 -9.77 -3.53
N LYS A 116 13.59 -10.62 -3.80
CA LYS A 116 13.69 -11.95 -3.18
C LYS A 116 13.82 -11.86 -1.66
N TYR A 117 14.65 -10.92 -1.16
CA TYR A 117 14.76 -10.63 0.26
C TYR A 117 13.39 -10.23 0.85
N MET A 118 12.68 -9.32 0.21
CA MET A 118 11.37 -8.86 0.68
C MET A 118 10.37 -10.02 0.85
N ILE A 119 10.25 -10.91 -0.15
CA ILE A 119 9.39 -12.09 -0.08
C ILE A 119 9.77 -12.99 1.11
N GLN A 120 11.07 -13.26 1.29
CA GLN A 120 11.55 -14.09 2.39
C GLN A 120 11.31 -13.44 3.75
N ARG A 121 11.54 -12.13 3.83
CA ARG A 121 11.37 -11.35 5.05
C ARG A 121 9.90 -11.30 5.49
N ILE A 122 8.97 -11.04 4.57
CA ILE A 122 7.54 -11.04 4.86
C ILE A 122 7.06 -12.41 5.34
N ARG A 123 7.53 -13.49 4.70
CA ARG A 123 7.21 -14.86 5.14
C ARG A 123 7.73 -15.15 6.54
N TYR A 124 8.95 -14.72 6.86
CA TYR A 124 9.50 -14.85 8.21
C TYR A 124 8.66 -14.08 9.24
N LEU A 125 8.34 -12.83 8.96
CA LEU A 125 7.54 -11.97 9.87
C LEU A 125 6.12 -12.54 10.14
N ARG A 126 5.58 -13.34 9.21
CA ARG A 126 4.28 -14.02 9.37
C ARG A 126 4.40 -15.42 9.97
N SER A 127 5.61 -15.91 10.23
CA SER A 127 5.83 -17.26 10.74
C SER A 127 5.79 -17.32 12.26
N GLU A 128 5.60 -18.52 12.81
CA GLU A 128 5.68 -18.77 14.25
C GLU A 128 7.08 -18.53 14.85
N ALA A 129 8.11 -18.42 14.01
CA ALA A 129 9.47 -18.12 14.45
C ALA A 129 9.68 -16.63 14.76
N CYS A 130 8.77 -15.77 14.37
CA CYS A 130 8.82 -14.33 14.63
C CYS A 130 7.96 -13.97 15.86
N ASP A 131 8.55 -13.28 16.82
CA ASP A 131 7.88 -12.83 18.04
C ASP A 131 7.35 -11.39 17.95
N ILE A 132 7.49 -10.73 16.80
CA ILE A 132 7.03 -9.35 16.59
C ILE A 132 5.54 -9.38 16.24
N PRO A 133 4.65 -8.75 17.05
CA PRO A 133 3.21 -8.77 16.82
C PRO A 133 2.78 -7.76 15.73
N PHE A 134 3.43 -7.82 14.56
CA PHE A 134 3.13 -7.01 13.39
C PHE A 134 2.80 -7.87 12.19
N TYR A 135 1.66 -7.64 11.56
CA TYR A 135 1.25 -8.38 10.36
C TYR A 135 1.51 -7.57 9.08
N PRO A 136 2.60 -7.83 8.37
CA PRO A 136 2.91 -7.16 7.09
C PRO A 136 2.14 -7.80 5.93
N MET A 137 1.60 -6.97 5.04
CA MET A 137 0.97 -7.36 3.78
C MET A 137 1.80 -6.80 2.63
N ASP A 138 2.32 -7.65 1.75
CA ASP A 138 3.11 -7.23 0.59
C ASP A 138 2.22 -7.19 -0.65
N PHE A 139 1.71 -6.01 -0.97
CA PHE A 139 0.65 -5.84 -1.95
C PHE A 139 0.95 -6.48 -3.30
N GLN A 140 2.17 -6.32 -3.82
CA GLN A 140 2.54 -6.87 -5.11
C GLN A 140 3.00 -8.35 -5.06
N ASN A 141 3.60 -8.78 -3.96
CA ASN A 141 4.18 -10.13 -3.86
C ASN A 141 3.21 -11.16 -3.24
N ASP A 142 2.13 -10.72 -2.62
CA ASP A 142 1.09 -11.61 -2.07
C ASP A 142 0.17 -12.22 -3.16
N GLY A 143 0.48 -12.01 -4.43
CA GLY A 143 -0.28 -12.56 -5.56
C GLY A 143 -0.44 -14.09 -5.54
N GLU A 144 0.50 -14.83 -4.95
CA GLU A 144 0.37 -16.28 -4.78
C GLU A 144 -0.82 -16.68 -3.92
N PHE A 145 -1.17 -15.88 -2.91
CA PHE A 145 -2.29 -16.16 -1.99
C PHE A 145 -3.64 -15.73 -2.56
N VAL A 146 -3.65 -14.82 -3.53
CA VAL A 146 -4.87 -14.27 -4.13
C VAL A 146 -5.06 -14.65 -5.60
N GLY A 147 -4.23 -15.56 -6.11
CA GLY A 147 -4.32 -16.07 -7.49
C GLY A 147 -3.89 -15.07 -8.56
N GLY A 148 -2.89 -14.24 -8.28
CA GLY A 148 -2.36 -13.26 -9.22
C GLY A 148 -2.72 -11.82 -8.88
N CYS A 149 -2.70 -10.92 -9.87
CA CYS A 149 -3.00 -9.50 -9.71
C CYS A 149 -4.47 -9.29 -9.31
N ILE A 150 -4.71 -8.49 -8.28
CA ILE A 150 -6.05 -8.18 -7.75
C ILE A 150 -6.75 -7.02 -8.47
N ALA A 151 -6.08 -6.37 -9.41
CA ALA A 151 -6.57 -5.22 -10.17
C ALA A 151 -7.72 -5.58 -11.15
N GLY A 152 -8.25 -4.59 -11.83
CA GLY A 152 -9.31 -4.76 -12.85
C GLY A 152 -10.61 -5.27 -12.25
N GLY A 153 -10.94 -4.86 -11.03
CA GLY A 153 -12.21 -5.20 -10.38
C GLY A 153 -12.26 -6.61 -9.80
N ARG A 154 -11.14 -7.38 -9.78
CA ARG A 154 -11.12 -8.67 -9.09
C ARG A 154 -11.31 -8.49 -7.58
N ASN A 155 -10.49 -7.65 -6.94
CA ASN A 155 -10.63 -7.29 -5.54
C ASN A 155 -10.60 -5.77 -5.34
N TYR A 156 -10.08 -5.01 -6.32
CA TYR A 156 -10.12 -3.55 -6.33
C TYR A 156 -9.98 -3.00 -7.75
N PHE A 157 -10.31 -1.72 -7.90
CA PHE A 157 -9.98 -0.88 -9.04
C PHE A 157 -9.85 0.58 -8.58
N HIS A 158 -9.36 1.44 -9.44
CA HIS A 158 -9.17 2.85 -9.17
C HIS A 158 -10.22 3.70 -9.92
N ILE A 159 -10.69 4.74 -9.29
CA ILE A 159 -11.48 5.79 -9.95
C ILE A 159 -10.68 7.08 -9.81
N ASN A 160 -10.28 7.66 -10.93
CA ASN A 160 -9.52 8.89 -10.92
C ASN A 160 -10.41 10.13 -10.70
N SER A 161 -9.80 11.32 -10.62
CA SER A 161 -10.52 12.57 -10.34
C SER A 161 -11.50 13.01 -11.44
N ALA A 162 -11.38 12.46 -12.67
CA ALA A 162 -12.32 12.68 -13.78
C ALA A 162 -13.47 11.67 -13.78
N GLY A 163 -13.46 10.69 -12.86
CA GLY A 163 -14.47 9.64 -12.81
C GLY A 163 -14.13 8.42 -13.66
N ASP A 164 -12.98 8.37 -14.34
CA ASP A 164 -12.61 7.22 -15.15
C ASP A 164 -12.27 6.03 -14.29
N ALA A 165 -12.80 4.88 -14.65
CA ALA A 165 -12.53 3.62 -13.96
C ALA A 165 -11.29 2.95 -14.57
N GLU A 166 -10.21 2.95 -13.81
CA GLU A 166 -8.90 2.40 -14.18
C GLU A 166 -8.69 1.05 -13.48
N PRO A 167 -8.05 0.06 -14.13
CA PRO A 167 -7.79 -1.24 -13.50
C PRO A 167 -7.01 -1.15 -12.19
N CYS A 168 -6.08 -0.18 -12.10
CA CYS A 168 -5.18 0.00 -10.97
C CYS A 168 -4.73 1.46 -10.90
N VAL A 169 -4.39 1.95 -9.72
CA VAL A 169 -3.81 3.29 -9.51
C VAL A 169 -2.52 3.55 -10.31
N PHE A 170 -1.86 2.51 -10.77
CA PHE A 170 -0.65 2.61 -11.62
C PHE A 170 -0.93 2.52 -13.11
N ILE A 171 -2.19 2.39 -13.54
CA ILE A 171 -2.59 2.17 -14.93
C ILE A 171 -3.63 3.20 -15.32
N HIS A 172 -3.23 4.16 -16.14
CA HIS A 172 -4.06 5.31 -16.53
C HIS A 172 -4.80 5.06 -17.88
N TYR A 173 -5.40 3.88 -18.03
CA TYR A 173 -6.27 3.53 -19.14
C TYR A 173 -7.66 3.19 -18.63
N SER A 174 -8.67 3.75 -19.28
CA SER A 174 -10.06 3.48 -18.95
C SER A 174 -10.89 3.31 -20.22
N ASN A 175 -11.93 2.51 -20.12
CA ASN A 175 -12.99 2.40 -21.13
C ASN A 175 -14.39 2.60 -20.54
N ALA A 176 -14.46 3.07 -19.29
CA ALA A 176 -15.71 3.32 -18.59
C ALA A 176 -15.54 4.46 -17.56
N ASN A 177 -16.59 5.23 -17.35
CA ASN A 177 -16.61 6.34 -16.40
C ASN A 177 -17.82 6.21 -15.45
N ILE A 178 -17.64 6.53 -14.16
CA ILE A 178 -18.69 6.40 -13.14
C ILE A 178 -19.86 7.37 -13.33
N HIS A 179 -19.71 8.43 -14.14
CA HIS A 179 -20.78 9.34 -14.47
C HIS A 179 -21.76 8.76 -15.51
N ASP A 180 -21.30 7.79 -16.32
CA ASP A 180 -22.05 7.21 -17.44
C ASP A 180 -22.38 5.72 -17.23
N SER A 181 -21.75 5.07 -16.27
CA SER A 181 -21.84 3.62 -16.04
C SER A 181 -21.98 3.30 -14.56
N SER A 182 -22.80 2.31 -14.25
CA SER A 182 -22.85 1.73 -12.91
C SER A 182 -21.58 0.92 -12.60
N ILE A 183 -21.30 0.70 -11.33
CA ILE A 183 -20.18 -0.15 -10.89
C ILE A 183 -20.24 -1.55 -11.50
N LEU A 184 -21.43 -2.13 -11.65
CA LEU A 184 -21.59 -3.47 -12.25
C LEU A 184 -21.24 -3.47 -13.75
N GLU A 185 -21.59 -2.45 -14.48
CA GLU A 185 -21.22 -2.30 -15.91
C GLU A 185 -19.72 -2.09 -16.05
N ILE A 186 -19.11 -1.28 -15.18
CA ILE A 186 -17.66 -1.08 -15.12
C ILE A 186 -16.93 -2.42 -14.91
N LEU A 187 -17.35 -3.21 -13.93
CA LEU A 187 -16.74 -4.51 -13.62
C LEU A 187 -16.88 -5.52 -14.78
N GLN A 188 -17.87 -5.35 -15.66
CA GLN A 188 -18.11 -6.19 -16.83
C GLN A 188 -17.54 -5.57 -18.13
N SER A 189 -16.87 -4.43 -18.03
CA SER A 189 -16.27 -3.77 -19.19
C SER A 189 -15.18 -4.62 -19.84
N PRO A 190 -14.91 -4.47 -21.14
CA PRO A 190 -13.92 -5.28 -21.85
C PRO A 190 -12.52 -5.24 -21.22
N LEU A 191 -12.08 -4.06 -20.73
CA LEU A 191 -10.80 -3.89 -20.09
C LEU A 191 -10.73 -4.69 -18.77
N PHE A 192 -11.75 -4.58 -17.92
CA PHE A 192 -11.82 -5.28 -16.64
C PHE A 192 -11.95 -6.79 -16.83
N MET A 193 -12.76 -7.23 -17.79
CA MET A 193 -12.88 -8.64 -18.13
C MET A 193 -11.59 -9.23 -18.69
N ALA A 194 -10.77 -8.45 -19.41
CA ALA A 194 -9.44 -8.88 -19.83
C ALA A 194 -8.52 -9.14 -18.61
N TYR A 195 -8.59 -8.29 -17.58
CA TYR A 195 -7.89 -8.52 -16.31
C TYR A 195 -8.39 -9.77 -15.58
N HIS A 196 -9.70 -9.96 -15.53
CA HIS A 196 -10.30 -11.13 -14.90
C HIS A 196 -9.89 -12.44 -15.58
N ASN A 197 -9.98 -12.49 -16.91
CA ASN A 197 -9.77 -13.71 -17.70
C ASN A 197 -8.30 -14.01 -17.97
N GLY A 198 -7.42 -13.00 -17.93
CA GLY A 198 -5.99 -13.13 -18.23
C GLY A 198 -5.11 -13.63 -17.09
N GLN A 199 -5.68 -13.85 -15.90
CA GLN A 199 -4.90 -14.25 -14.71
C GLN A 199 -4.45 -15.72 -14.77
N PRO A 200 -3.29 -16.04 -14.22
CA PRO A 200 -2.26 -15.10 -13.78
C PRO A 200 -1.47 -14.55 -14.97
N PHE A 201 -1.31 -13.24 -15.06
CA PHE A 201 -0.53 -12.59 -16.14
C PHE A 201 0.93 -13.04 -16.18
N ASN A 202 1.47 -13.39 -15.00
CA ASN A 202 2.85 -13.80 -14.85
C ASN A 202 2.96 -14.94 -13.84
N LYS A 203 3.67 -16.02 -14.23
CA LYS A 203 3.96 -17.15 -13.34
C LYS A 203 5.18 -16.91 -12.44
N ASN A 204 5.95 -15.86 -12.72
CA ASN A 204 7.12 -15.52 -11.92
C ASN A 204 6.68 -14.63 -10.75
N HIS A 205 6.63 -15.21 -9.54
CA HIS A 205 6.27 -14.49 -8.31
C HIS A 205 7.19 -13.31 -7.97
N LEU A 206 8.40 -13.26 -8.54
CA LEU A 206 9.28 -12.09 -8.44
C LEU A 206 8.84 -10.92 -9.33
N ARG A 207 7.86 -11.15 -10.21
CA ARG A 207 7.29 -10.16 -11.13
C ARG A 207 5.76 -10.22 -11.14
N PRO A 208 5.12 -9.98 -10.00
CA PRO A 208 3.67 -10.18 -9.87
C PRO A 208 2.85 -9.12 -10.63
N CYS A 209 3.44 -7.96 -10.89
CA CYS A 209 2.76 -6.85 -11.55
C CYS A 209 3.04 -6.88 -13.06
N PRO A 210 2.00 -6.93 -13.92
CA PRO A 210 2.17 -6.88 -15.37
C PRO A 210 2.79 -5.56 -15.85
N MET A 211 2.66 -4.47 -15.09
CA MET A 211 3.30 -3.19 -15.40
C MET A 211 4.84 -3.24 -15.38
N LEU A 212 5.43 -4.16 -14.62
CA LEU A 212 6.89 -4.33 -14.58
C LEU A 212 7.47 -4.95 -15.86
N GLU A 213 6.64 -5.57 -16.67
CA GLU A 213 7.03 -6.23 -17.92
C GLU A 213 6.55 -5.49 -19.18
N ASN A 214 5.54 -4.65 -19.01
CA ASN A 214 4.92 -3.86 -20.07
C ASN A 214 4.68 -2.43 -19.56
N PRO A 215 5.77 -1.67 -19.40
CA PRO A 215 5.68 -0.30 -18.89
C PRO A 215 4.97 0.66 -19.86
#